data_d88b8be1fb0df01960695e8a37154c8e
#
_entry.id   d88b8be1fb0df01960695e8a37154c8e
#
_cell.length_a   1.000
_cell.length_b   1.000
_cell.length_c   1.000
_cell.angle_alpha   90.00
_cell.angle_beta   90.00
_cell.angle_gamma   90.00
#
_symmetry.space_group_name_H-M   'P 1'
#
loop_
_entity.id
_entity.type
_entity.pdbx_description
1 polymer ?
#
loop_
_entity_poly.entity_id
_entity_poly.type
_entity_poly.pdbx_seq_one_letter_code
_entity_poly.pdbx_strand_id
1 'polypeptide(L)'
;LDGKPYRWEDRPGDKFYILPEDEKIVRECAEYWNGKTLYDYVRKNLPKEVNDAWDAGVTDETWVCAAGLGNEIVDYKMVVEKGLEDVLTRIQEKKDSIDILDPDALKQLHFLEAAKLGNEAVLNYSNRLADKCEEEAGKTDDSEYKKELMELAEICRYVPFHPARTFQEA
;
A
#
# COMPACT_ATOMS: atom_id res chain seq x y z
N LEU A 1 -2.85 -1.47 -31.13
CA LEU A 1 -3.50 -2.43 -30.23
C LEU A 1 -4.76 -2.88 -30.96
N ASP A 2 -4.87 -4.17 -31.27
CA ASP A 2 -5.93 -4.79 -32.09
C ASP A 2 -7.25 -5.01 -31.31
N GLY A 3 -7.39 -4.44 -30.12
CA GLY A 3 -8.57 -4.55 -29.27
C GLY A 3 -8.83 -5.93 -28.67
N LYS A 4 -7.90 -6.88 -28.85
CA LYS A 4 -8.02 -8.20 -28.22
C LYS A 4 -7.44 -8.14 -26.79
N PRO A 5 -8.10 -8.81 -25.83
CA PRO A 5 -7.53 -8.92 -24.51
C PRO A 5 -6.25 -9.79 -24.60
N TYR A 6 -5.10 -9.19 -24.25
CA TYR A 6 -3.89 -9.97 -24.09
C TYR A 6 -4.01 -10.86 -22.86
N ARG A 7 -3.51 -12.07 -22.97
CA ARG A 7 -3.18 -12.84 -21.78
C ARG A 7 -1.92 -12.23 -21.16
N TRP A 8 -1.83 -12.29 -19.86
CA TRP A 8 -0.69 -11.69 -19.13
C TRP A 8 0.66 -12.28 -19.55
N GLU A 9 0.69 -13.57 -19.84
CA GLU A 9 1.86 -14.31 -20.34
C GLU A 9 2.22 -14.00 -21.81
N ASP A 10 1.28 -13.49 -22.61
CA ASP A 10 1.47 -13.16 -24.02
C ASP A 10 1.88 -11.71 -24.23
N ARG A 11 2.03 -10.94 -23.17
CA ARG A 11 2.37 -9.54 -23.22
C ARG A 11 3.78 -9.33 -23.80
N PRO A 12 3.97 -8.47 -24.83
CA PRO A 12 5.29 -8.13 -25.31
C PRO A 12 6.04 -7.31 -24.25
N GLY A 13 7.27 -7.70 -23.98
CA GLY A 13 8.07 -7.08 -22.92
C GLY A 13 7.96 -7.84 -21.60
N ASP A 14 7.73 -7.14 -20.50
CA ASP A 14 7.62 -7.75 -19.17
C ASP A 14 6.43 -8.68 -19.10
N LYS A 15 6.71 -9.97 -19.06
CA LYS A 15 5.70 -11.01 -18.95
C LYS A 15 5.39 -11.25 -17.48
N PHE A 16 4.09 -11.21 -17.15
CA PHE A 16 3.62 -11.59 -15.83
C PHE A 16 2.89 -12.92 -15.92
N TYR A 17 3.15 -13.79 -14.98
CA TYR A 17 2.35 -14.98 -14.79
C TYR A 17 1.35 -14.72 -13.67
N ILE A 18 0.07 -14.95 -13.96
CA ILE A 18 -1.02 -14.88 -12.98
C ILE A 18 -1.64 -16.27 -12.92
N LEU A 19 -1.76 -16.80 -11.71
CA LEU A 19 -2.44 -18.08 -11.53
C LEU A 19 -3.91 -17.96 -12.01
N PRO A 20 -4.45 -18.99 -12.65
CA PRO A 20 -5.83 -18.93 -13.16
C PRO A 20 -6.87 -18.59 -12.09
N GLU A 21 -6.67 -19.02 -10.86
CA GLU A 21 -7.51 -18.69 -9.71
C GLU A 21 -7.45 -17.22 -9.30
N ASP A 22 -6.32 -16.55 -9.53
CA ASP A 22 -6.12 -15.15 -9.17
C ASP A 22 -6.62 -14.19 -10.27
N GLU A 23 -6.75 -14.66 -11.50
CA GLU A 23 -7.14 -13.82 -12.65
C GLU A 23 -8.47 -13.10 -12.38
N LYS A 24 -9.44 -13.77 -11.78
CA LYS A 24 -10.73 -13.20 -11.44
C LYS A 24 -10.57 -12.04 -10.44
N ILE A 25 -9.77 -12.23 -9.40
CA ILE A 25 -9.51 -11.22 -8.35
C ILE A 25 -8.84 -10.00 -8.96
N VAL A 26 -7.84 -10.21 -9.82
CA VAL A 26 -7.13 -9.12 -10.50
C VAL A 26 -8.09 -8.31 -11.40
N ARG A 27 -8.99 -8.97 -12.12
CA ARG A 27 -9.98 -8.30 -12.96
C ARG A 27 -11.00 -7.52 -12.13
N GLU A 28 -11.49 -8.08 -11.04
CA GLU A 28 -12.41 -7.40 -10.12
C GLU A 28 -11.74 -6.16 -9.49
N CYS A 29 -10.47 -6.26 -9.10
CA CYS A 29 -9.69 -5.12 -8.61
C CYS A 29 -9.52 -4.04 -9.69
N ALA A 30 -9.17 -4.43 -10.92
CA ALA A 30 -9.03 -3.50 -12.04
C ALA A 30 -10.35 -2.77 -12.36
N GLU A 31 -11.46 -3.50 -12.35
CA GLU A 31 -12.79 -2.92 -12.53
C GLU A 31 -13.15 -1.96 -11.40
N TYR A 32 -12.87 -2.33 -10.15
CA TYR A 32 -13.10 -1.45 -9.00
C TYR A 32 -12.34 -0.14 -9.10
N TRP A 33 -11.07 -0.17 -9.52
CA TRP A 33 -10.22 1.01 -9.61
C TRP A 33 -10.42 1.82 -10.89
N ASN A 34 -11.13 1.31 -11.88
CA ASN A 34 -11.40 2.02 -13.13
C ASN A 34 -12.12 3.35 -12.86
N GLY A 35 -11.54 4.43 -13.30
CA GLY A 35 -12.03 5.80 -13.06
C GLY A 35 -11.81 6.33 -11.63
N LYS A 36 -11.10 5.60 -10.75
CA LYS A 36 -10.86 5.98 -9.36
C LYS A 36 -9.38 6.11 -9.00
N THR A 37 -8.49 5.92 -9.97
CA THR A 37 -7.04 6.05 -9.75
C THR A 37 -6.63 7.51 -9.63
N LEU A 38 -5.43 7.77 -9.09
CA LEU A 38 -4.84 9.11 -9.08
C LEU A 38 -4.73 9.67 -10.51
N TYR A 39 -4.38 8.83 -11.47
CA TYR A 39 -4.37 9.20 -12.89
C TYR A 39 -5.73 9.72 -13.36
N ASP A 40 -6.79 8.97 -13.09
CA ASP A 40 -8.15 9.37 -13.46
C ASP A 40 -8.56 10.69 -12.79
N TYR A 41 -8.21 10.84 -11.50
CA TYR A 41 -8.48 12.08 -10.76
C TYR A 41 -7.75 13.28 -11.36
N VAL A 42 -6.46 13.14 -11.67
CA VAL A 42 -5.66 14.21 -12.27
C VAL A 42 -6.22 14.58 -13.65
N ARG A 43 -6.45 13.59 -14.51
CA ARG A 43 -7.01 13.79 -15.86
C ARG A 43 -8.36 14.53 -15.82
N LYS A 44 -9.20 14.20 -14.87
CA LYS A 44 -10.53 14.81 -14.69
C LYS A 44 -10.44 16.28 -14.25
N ASN A 45 -9.40 16.64 -13.50
CA ASN A 45 -9.27 17.97 -12.91
C ASN A 45 -8.30 18.90 -13.68
N LEU A 46 -7.58 18.39 -14.67
CA LEU A 46 -6.75 19.22 -15.53
C LEU A 46 -7.58 20.02 -16.53
N PRO A 47 -7.14 21.24 -16.89
CA PRO A 47 -7.73 21.99 -18.00
C PRO A 47 -7.71 21.18 -19.30
N LYS A 48 -8.72 21.43 -20.16
CA LYS A 48 -8.85 20.69 -21.42
C LYS A 48 -7.59 20.82 -22.30
N GLU A 49 -7.03 22.02 -22.37
CA GLU A 49 -5.85 22.32 -23.19
C GLU A 49 -4.62 21.50 -22.75
N VAL A 50 -4.48 21.26 -21.43
CA VAL A 50 -3.41 20.42 -20.88
C VAL A 50 -3.65 18.95 -21.23
N ASN A 51 -4.89 18.49 -21.10
CA ASN A 51 -5.25 17.13 -21.52
C ASN A 51 -5.04 16.90 -23.01
N ASP A 52 -5.41 17.88 -23.86
CA ASP A 52 -5.20 17.81 -25.31
C ASP A 52 -3.69 17.75 -25.66
N ALA A 53 -2.86 18.54 -24.97
CA ALA A 53 -1.40 18.51 -25.13
C ALA A 53 -0.79 17.16 -24.69
N TRP A 54 -1.30 16.59 -23.61
CA TRP A 54 -0.92 15.27 -23.15
C TRP A 54 -1.29 14.17 -24.15
N ASP A 55 -2.53 14.19 -24.65
CA ASP A 55 -3.01 13.23 -25.64
C ASP A 55 -2.25 13.34 -26.97
N ALA A 56 -1.77 14.56 -27.30
CA ALA A 56 -0.91 14.80 -28.44
C ALA A 56 0.57 14.44 -28.22
N GLY A 57 0.96 14.01 -27.01
CA GLY A 57 2.33 13.67 -26.67
C GLY A 57 3.29 14.88 -26.56
N VAL A 58 2.73 16.09 -26.40
CA VAL A 58 3.52 17.31 -26.18
C VAL A 58 4.04 17.39 -24.74
N THR A 59 3.24 16.91 -23.80
CA THR A 59 3.59 16.75 -22.38
C THR A 59 3.33 15.31 -21.97
N ASP A 60 4.03 14.83 -20.96
CA ASP A 60 3.79 13.51 -20.36
C ASP A 60 3.86 13.62 -18.83
N GLU A 61 2.69 13.68 -18.21
CA GLU A 61 2.55 13.71 -16.76
C GLU A 61 2.28 12.30 -16.16
N THR A 62 2.33 11.26 -17.00
CA THR A 62 2.07 9.88 -16.58
C THR A 62 3.00 9.48 -15.43
N TRP A 63 4.26 9.89 -15.50
CA TRP A 63 5.25 9.58 -14.48
C TRP A 63 4.87 10.14 -13.10
N VAL A 64 4.37 11.37 -13.05
CA VAL A 64 3.91 11.99 -11.80
C VAL A 64 2.65 11.33 -11.26
N CYS A 65 1.71 10.99 -12.14
CA CYS A 65 0.40 10.46 -11.75
C CYS A 65 0.39 8.96 -11.48
N ALA A 66 1.18 8.20 -12.23
CA ALA A 66 1.19 6.74 -12.17
C ALA A 66 2.31 6.16 -11.29
N ALA A 67 3.47 6.81 -11.28
CA ALA A 67 4.62 6.35 -10.50
C ALA A 67 4.75 7.04 -9.13
N GLY A 68 4.02 8.13 -8.93
CA GLY A 68 4.16 8.99 -7.75
C GLY A 68 5.51 9.73 -7.73
N LEU A 69 5.68 10.62 -6.79
CA LEU A 69 6.93 11.37 -6.56
C LEU A 69 7.92 10.60 -5.66
N GLY A 70 7.75 9.31 -5.53
CA GLY A 70 8.27 8.56 -4.41
C GLY A 70 9.61 7.87 -4.63
N ASN A 71 10.69 8.61 -4.62
CA ASN A 71 11.98 8.09 -4.16
C ASN A 71 12.26 8.60 -2.73
N GLU A 72 11.23 8.71 -1.91
CA GLU A 72 11.37 9.16 -0.53
C GLU A 72 11.93 8.02 0.33
N ILE A 73 12.90 8.37 1.16
CA ILE A 73 13.44 7.44 2.14
C ILE A 73 12.50 7.46 3.34
N VAL A 74 11.89 6.33 3.63
CA VAL A 74 11.07 6.15 4.83
C VAL A 74 11.96 6.27 6.07
N ASP A 75 11.45 6.84 7.15
CA ASP A 75 12.14 6.89 8.44
C ASP A 75 12.11 5.51 9.12
N TYR A 76 12.89 4.58 8.56
CA TYR A 76 13.04 3.23 9.10
C TYR A 76 13.51 3.24 10.55
N LYS A 77 14.39 4.20 10.92
CA LYS A 77 14.91 4.29 12.27
C LYS A 77 13.77 4.48 13.28
N MET A 78 12.84 5.38 12.99
CA MET A 78 11.70 5.62 13.87
C MET A 78 10.84 4.36 14.03
N VAL A 79 10.55 3.66 12.93
CA VAL A 79 9.72 2.44 12.98
C VAL A 79 10.43 1.33 13.76
N VAL A 80 11.72 1.12 13.51
CA VAL A 80 12.51 0.09 14.21
C VAL A 80 12.64 0.39 15.72
N GLU A 81 12.87 1.66 16.09
CA GLU A 81 13.11 2.04 17.49
C GLU A 81 11.83 2.25 18.30
N LYS A 82 10.70 2.62 17.66
CA LYS A 82 9.47 3.01 18.37
C LYS A 82 8.22 2.26 17.97
N GLY A 83 8.24 1.61 16.80
CA GLY A 83 7.06 0.97 16.23
C GLY A 83 6.02 1.96 15.70
N LEU A 84 5.02 1.42 15.00
CA LEU A 84 3.88 2.22 14.52
C LEU A 84 2.91 2.61 15.64
N GLU A 85 3.01 1.99 16.82
CA GLU A 85 2.22 2.39 17.99
C GLU A 85 2.54 3.83 18.43
N ASP A 86 3.83 4.26 18.35
CA ASP A 86 4.22 5.65 18.63
C ASP A 86 3.58 6.61 17.63
N VAL A 87 3.57 6.25 16.34
CA VAL A 87 2.95 7.06 15.29
C VAL A 87 1.44 7.21 15.52
N LEU A 88 0.74 6.11 15.80
CA LEU A 88 -0.69 6.12 16.07
C LEU A 88 -1.03 6.92 17.34
N THR A 89 -0.22 6.79 18.38
CA THR A 89 -0.35 7.57 19.61
C THR A 89 -0.21 9.07 19.33
N ARG A 90 0.84 9.47 18.60
CA ARG A 90 1.06 10.88 18.22
C ARG A 90 -0.06 11.42 17.33
N ILE A 91 -0.60 10.61 16.43
CA ILE A 91 -1.76 11.00 15.62
C ILE A 91 -2.96 11.27 16.52
N GLN A 92 -3.23 10.41 17.50
CA GLN A 92 -4.36 10.59 18.41
C GLN A 92 -4.16 11.83 19.31
N GLU A 93 -3.00 11.99 19.92
CA GLU A 93 -2.66 13.17 20.71
C GLU A 93 -2.82 14.47 19.91
N LYS A 94 -2.39 14.46 18.64
CA LYS A 94 -2.55 15.61 17.77
C LYS A 94 -4.01 15.89 17.45
N LYS A 95 -4.81 14.87 17.20
CA LYS A 95 -6.26 15.01 16.97
C LYS A 95 -6.95 15.64 18.19
N ASP A 96 -6.60 15.16 19.38
CA ASP A 96 -7.18 15.65 20.66
C ASP A 96 -6.77 17.10 20.99
N SER A 97 -5.66 17.57 20.43
CA SER A 97 -5.14 18.94 20.62
C SER A 97 -5.65 19.96 19.59
N ILE A 98 -6.42 19.54 18.57
CA ILE A 98 -6.90 20.48 17.55
C ILE A 98 -8.00 21.37 18.12
N ASP A 99 -7.79 22.68 18.01
CA ASP A 99 -8.87 23.64 18.27
C ASP A 99 -9.90 23.60 17.11
N ILE A 100 -11.10 23.20 17.42
CA ILE A 100 -12.19 23.09 16.42
C ILE A 100 -12.60 24.46 15.82
N LEU A 101 -12.19 25.55 16.46
CA LEU A 101 -12.42 26.90 15.94
C LEU A 101 -11.33 27.37 14.96
N ASP A 102 -10.26 26.61 14.83
CA ASP A 102 -9.22 26.87 13.81
C ASP A 102 -9.83 26.70 12.41
N PRO A 103 -9.69 27.66 11.49
CA PRO A 103 -10.16 27.55 10.11
C PRO A 103 -9.63 26.31 9.36
N ASP A 104 -8.44 25.83 9.72
CA ASP A 104 -7.82 24.62 9.13
C ASP A 104 -8.10 23.33 9.90
N ALA A 105 -8.88 23.36 10.99
CA ALA A 105 -9.13 22.19 11.84
C ALA A 105 -9.62 20.98 11.05
N LEU A 106 -10.59 21.16 10.17
CA LEU A 106 -11.15 20.07 9.37
C LEU A 106 -10.11 19.44 8.45
N LYS A 107 -9.26 20.27 7.83
CA LYS A 107 -8.18 19.81 6.95
C LYS A 107 -7.13 19.02 7.73
N GLN A 108 -6.77 19.50 8.93
CA GLN A 108 -5.84 18.80 9.83
C GLN A 108 -6.43 17.45 10.26
N LEU A 109 -7.71 17.38 10.64
CA LEU A 109 -8.40 16.15 11.01
C LEU A 109 -8.44 15.14 9.86
N HIS A 110 -8.75 15.58 8.64
CA HIS A 110 -8.75 14.70 7.46
C HIS A 110 -7.35 14.14 7.16
N PHE A 111 -6.31 14.97 7.29
CA PHE A 111 -4.93 14.51 7.11
C PHE A 111 -4.54 13.46 8.16
N LEU A 112 -4.85 13.72 9.43
CA LEU A 112 -4.55 12.79 10.53
C LEU A 112 -5.33 11.48 10.40
N GLU A 113 -6.58 11.53 9.95
CA GLU A 113 -7.36 10.33 9.67
C GLU A 113 -6.78 9.52 8.51
N ALA A 114 -6.37 10.17 7.44
CA ALA A 114 -5.69 9.50 6.33
C ALA A 114 -4.36 8.86 6.76
N ALA A 115 -3.57 9.57 7.58
CA ALA A 115 -2.33 9.04 8.14
C ALA A 115 -2.59 7.81 9.05
N LYS A 116 -3.63 7.86 9.87
CA LYS A 116 -4.07 6.72 10.70
C LYS A 116 -4.43 5.52 9.84
N LEU A 117 -5.29 5.70 8.84
CA LEU A 117 -5.72 4.63 7.93
C LEU A 117 -4.53 4.00 7.19
N GLY A 118 -3.56 4.80 6.75
CA GLY A 118 -2.34 4.29 6.13
C GLY A 118 -1.53 3.39 7.06
N ASN A 119 -1.35 3.79 8.33
CA ASN A 119 -0.65 2.97 9.32
C ASN A 119 -1.43 1.69 9.66
N GLU A 120 -2.75 1.78 9.85
CA GLU A 120 -3.61 0.63 10.08
C GLU A 120 -3.59 -0.38 8.91
N ALA A 121 -3.47 0.11 7.67
CA ALA A 121 -3.33 -0.74 6.49
C ALA A 121 -2.03 -1.55 6.51
N VAL A 122 -0.91 -0.95 6.94
CA VAL A 122 0.37 -1.66 7.12
C VAL A 122 0.24 -2.74 8.19
N LEU A 123 -0.39 -2.45 9.32
CA LEU A 123 -0.63 -3.42 10.38
C LEU A 123 -1.53 -4.57 9.92
N ASN A 124 -2.59 -4.26 9.17
CA ASN A 124 -3.44 -5.28 8.59
C ASN A 124 -2.66 -6.19 7.62
N TYR A 125 -1.79 -5.61 6.80
CA TYR A 125 -0.95 -6.39 5.90
C TYR A 125 -0.02 -7.33 6.67
N SER A 126 0.65 -6.85 7.72
CA SER A 126 1.52 -7.67 8.58
C SER A 126 0.75 -8.83 9.24
N ASN A 127 -0.43 -8.56 9.77
CA ASN A 127 -1.29 -9.60 10.34
C ASN A 127 -1.71 -10.67 9.31
N ARG A 128 -2.04 -10.25 8.08
CA ARG A 128 -2.37 -11.19 6.99
C ARG A 128 -1.18 -12.06 6.59
N LEU A 129 0.05 -11.52 6.65
CA LEU A 129 1.25 -12.33 6.45
C LEU A 129 1.41 -13.37 7.55
N ALA A 130 1.19 -12.98 8.80
CA ALA A 130 1.20 -13.92 9.93
C ALA A 130 0.16 -15.05 9.75
N ASP A 131 -1.09 -14.69 9.40
CA ASP A 131 -2.14 -15.67 9.10
C ASP A 131 -1.71 -16.64 8.01
N LYS A 132 -1.05 -16.12 6.96
CA LYS A 132 -0.57 -16.95 5.86
C LYS A 132 0.55 -17.89 6.27
N CYS A 133 1.47 -17.43 7.11
CA CYS A 133 2.53 -18.29 7.68
C CYS A 133 1.93 -19.41 8.53
N GLU A 134 0.95 -19.11 9.38
CA GLU A 134 0.25 -20.09 10.21
C GLU A 134 -0.51 -21.12 9.35
N GLU A 135 -1.19 -20.66 8.28
CA GLU A 135 -1.88 -21.52 7.31
C GLU A 135 -0.90 -22.50 6.63
N GLU A 136 0.23 -21.99 6.13
CA GLU A 136 1.24 -22.83 5.46
C GLU A 136 1.93 -23.78 6.45
N ALA A 137 2.18 -23.35 7.67
CA ALA A 137 2.70 -24.21 8.75
C ALA A 137 1.76 -25.38 9.07
N GLY A 138 0.46 -25.18 8.87
CA GLY A 138 -0.54 -26.25 9.03
C GLY A 138 -0.56 -27.28 7.90
N LYS A 139 0.02 -26.95 6.73
CA LYS A 139 -0.01 -27.79 5.53
C LYS A 139 1.27 -28.60 5.33
N THR A 140 2.37 -28.23 5.99
CA THR A 140 3.67 -28.89 5.82
C THR A 140 3.90 -29.96 6.85
N ASP A 141 4.48 -31.08 6.42
CA ASP A 141 4.97 -32.16 7.31
C ASP A 141 6.45 -31.95 7.71
N ASP A 142 7.14 -30.98 7.10
CA ASP A 142 8.51 -30.61 7.45
C ASP A 142 8.51 -29.83 8.76
N SER A 143 9.06 -30.44 9.81
CA SER A 143 9.05 -29.88 11.17
C SER A 143 9.95 -28.64 11.32
N GLU A 144 11.03 -28.54 10.55
CA GLU A 144 11.95 -27.40 10.58
C GLU A 144 11.32 -26.21 9.88
N TYR A 145 10.82 -26.40 8.67
CA TYR A 145 10.10 -25.39 7.91
C TYR A 145 8.84 -24.89 8.65
N LYS A 146 8.11 -25.82 9.29
CA LYS A 146 6.96 -25.44 10.13
C LYS A 146 7.36 -24.52 11.28
N LYS A 147 8.48 -24.81 11.94
CA LYS A 147 8.99 -23.96 13.02
C LYS A 147 9.36 -22.58 12.52
N GLU A 148 10.07 -22.48 11.40
CA GLU A 148 10.42 -21.20 10.77
C GLU A 148 9.19 -20.36 10.42
N LEU A 149 8.15 -20.98 9.84
CA LEU A 149 6.91 -20.29 9.53
C LEU A 149 6.20 -19.75 10.77
N MET A 150 6.18 -20.52 11.86
CA MET A 150 5.59 -20.07 13.11
C MET A 150 6.38 -18.93 13.76
N GLU A 151 7.71 -18.99 13.74
CA GLU A 151 8.57 -17.89 14.20
C GLU A 151 8.34 -16.62 13.36
N LEU A 152 8.21 -16.75 12.03
CA LEU A 152 7.90 -15.64 11.15
C LEU A 152 6.50 -15.04 11.42
N ALA A 153 5.52 -15.88 11.70
CA ALA A 153 4.19 -15.43 12.09
C ALA A 153 4.24 -14.60 13.39
N GLU A 154 4.97 -15.04 14.40
CA GLU A 154 5.15 -14.30 15.66
C GLU A 154 5.83 -12.95 15.40
N ILE A 155 6.87 -12.90 14.55
CA ILE A 155 7.52 -11.66 14.15
C ILE A 155 6.49 -10.72 13.49
N CYS A 156 5.75 -11.18 12.50
CA CYS A 156 4.74 -10.38 11.80
C CYS A 156 3.60 -9.90 12.69
N ARG A 157 3.27 -10.62 13.77
CA ARG A 157 2.29 -10.18 14.78
C ARG A 157 2.85 -9.07 15.67
N TYR A 158 4.15 -9.06 15.89
CA TYR A 158 4.79 -8.12 16.79
C TYR A 158 5.23 -6.83 16.09
N VAL A 159 5.95 -6.94 14.98
CA VAL A 159 6.39 -5.81 14.18
C VAL A 159 5.51 -5.65 12.94
N PRO A 160 5.30 -4.45 12.40
CA PRO A 160 5.90 -3.16 12.79
C PRO A 160 5.14 -2.39 13.89
N PHE A 161 4.16 -3.00 14.57
CA PHE A 161 3.39 -2.28 15.60
C PHE A 161 4.27 -1.89 16.77
N HIS A 162 5.04 -2.84 17.31
CA HIS A 162 6.00 -2.59 18.39
C HIS A 162 7.42 -2.34 17.87
N PRO A 163 8.31 -1.74 18.69
CA PRO A 163 9.73 -1.64 18.40
C PRO A 163 10.37 -3.00 18.15
N ALA A 164 11.29 -3.07 17.19
CA ALA A 164 12.03 -4.29 16.93
C ALA A 164 13.00 -4.61 18.09
N ARG A 165 13.04 -5.87 18.52
CA ARG A 165 13.90 -6.37 19.61
C ARG A 165 15.16 -7.06 19.10
N THR A 166 15.12 -7.54 17.87
CA THR A 166 16.18 -8.30 17.23
C THR A 166 16.43 -7.80 15.81
N PHE A 167 17.55 -8.22 15.22
CA PHE A 167 17.85 -7.93 13.82
C PHE A 167 16.84 -8.55 12.84
N GLN A 168 16.27 -9.71 13.22
CA GLN A 168 15.25 -10.38 12.39
C GLN A 168 13.90 -9.65 12.41
N GLU A 169 13.61 -8.88 13.46
CA GLU A 169 12.41 -8.06 13.58
C GLU A 169 12.56 -6.68 12.91
N ALA A 170 13.78 -6.23 12.62
CA ALA A 170 14.10 -4.95 11.99
C ALA A 170 14.09 -5.03 10.47
#